data_6bed3b562549c318d46911091ba4d3cd
#
_entry.id   6bed3b562549c318d46911091ba4d3cd
#
_cell.length_a   1.000
_cell.length_b   1.000
_cell.length_c   1.000
_cell.angle_alpha   90.00
_cell.angle_beta   90.00
_cell.angle_gamma   90.00
#
_symmetry.space_group_name_H-M   'P 1'
#
loop_
_entity.id
_entity.type
_entity.pdbx_description
1 polymer ?
#
loop_
_entity_poly.entity_id
_entity_poly.type
_entity_poly.pdbx_seq_one_letter_code
_entity_poly.pdbx_strand_id
1 'polypeptide(L)'
;MPTQEGQPAPRPDEDARREFWTFHMERSAELLHAMQQQPTEECGEGFASIADAVAASDVEMWFSDSKIAGDLDRIFYIRETLIPDLLAIGADMNARGWILKIEDGYRTKQMQTELGRKPAVFDTIVRSCWWELGGEPPSLELIRRRSTCLVANFPNHGTHTMGAAVDVSVFLRDDGTEVSRGKPYLEMSELTPMDSPFVRTEAQQNRIDITTMMEAHGFLHYPGEFWHYNKGDALYHMVTKSGQVSPYGPVHWDQATNKVVAYDDVSLPLTPPELMGELLDQALTRLGLQSDSQ
;
A
#
# COMPACT_ATOMS: atom_id res chain seq x y z
N MET A 1 24.36 -30.84 22.61
CA MET A 1 23.91 -29.47 22.93
C MET A 1 23.97 -28.66 21.67
N PRO A 2 22.84 -28.22 21.08
CA PRO A 2 22.89 -27.30 19.95
C PRO A 2 23.26 -25.92 20.50
N THR A 3 24.29 -25.35 19.94
CA THR A 3 24.71 -23.97 20.18
C THR A 3 23.59 -23.03 19.69
N GLN A 4 23.09 -22.18 20.59
CA GLN A 4 22.27 -21.03 20.25
C GLN A 4 23.07 -20.16 19.25
N GLU A 5 22.67 -20.14 18.01
CA GLU A 5 23.11 -19.10 17.07
C GLU A 5 22.62 -17.78 17.64
N GLY A 6 23.55 -16.96 18.11
CA GLY A 6 23.26 -15.69 18.74
C GLY A 6 22.52 -14.76 17.80
N GLN A 7 21.48 -14.12 18.31
CA GLN A 7 20.86 -12.97 17.65
C GLN A 7 21.97 -12.00 17.23
N PRO A 8 21.91 -11.44 16.00
CA PRO A 8 22.88 -10.43 15.58
C PRO A 8 22.85 -9.26 16.56
N ALA A 9 24.04 -8.78 16.97
CA ALA A 9 24.14 -7.64 17.87
C ALA A 9 23.29 -6.46 17.37
N PRO A 10 22.54 -5.77 18.24
CA PRO A 10 21.69 -4.65 17.84
C PRO A 10 22.53 -3.60 17.11
N ARG A 11 22.01 -3.10 15.98
CA ARG A 11 22.65 -2.00 15.25
C ARG A 11 22.63 -0.76 16.15
N PRO A 12 23.65 0.10 16.11
CA PRO A 12 23.73 1.27 17.00
C PRO A 12 22.55 2.25 16.92
N ASP A 13 21.72 2.16 15.88
CA ASP A 13 20.54 2.99 15.61
C ASP A 13 19.20 2.22 15.74
N GLU A 14 19.22 1.01 16.27
CA GLU A 14 18.05 0.12 16.30
C GLU A 14 16.88 0.70 17.11
N ASP A 15 17.15 1.31 18.24
CA ASP A 15 16.12 1.94 19.08
C ASP A 15 15.50 3.15 18.39
N ALA A 16 16.31 3.99 17.73
CA ALA A 16 15.81 5.11 16.94
C ALA A 16 14.95 4.65 15.76
N ARG A 17 15.26 3.52 15.13
CA ARG A 17 14.46 2.93 14.06
C ARG A 17 13.11 2.43 14.58
N ARG A 18 13.08 1.75 15.73
CA ARG A 18 11.83 1.31 16.35
C ARG A 18 10.96 2.49 16.77
N GLU A 19 11.56 3.49 17.42
CA GLU A 19 10.84 4.72 17.82
C GLU A 19 10.20 5.42 16.62
N PHE A 20 10.95 5.60 15.54
CA PHE A 20 10.43 6.18 14.30
C PHE A 20 9.29 5.33 13.72
N TRP A 21 9.48 4.00 13.61
CA TRP A 21 8.46 3.10 13.10
C TRP A 21 7.17 3.16 13.92
N THR A 22 7.28 3.02 15.25
CA THR A 22 6.13 3.10 16.16
C THR A 22 5.40 4.43 16.00
N PHE A 23 6.12 5.54 16.02
CA PHE A 23 5.56 6.87 15.82
C PHE A 23 4.83 6.98 14.47
N HIS A 24 5.45 6.48 13.41
CA HIS A 24 4.88 6.52 12.07
C HIS A 24 3.62 5.66 11.96
N MET A 25 3.62 4.46 12.53
CA MET A 25 2.45 3.57 12.54
C MET A 25 1.28 4.17 13.35
N GLU A 26 1.55 4.85 14.47
CA GLU A 26 0.50 5.55 15.21
C GLU A 26 -0.11 6.70 14.38
N ARG A 27 0.72 7.49 13.72
CA ARG A 27 0.23 8.55 12.83
C ARG A 27 -0.56 8.01 11.64
N SER A 28 -0.14 6.88 11.07
CA SER A 28 -0.90 6.20 10.01
C SER A 28 -2.26 5.74 10.49
N ALA A 29 -2.33 5.18 11.71
CA ALA A 29 -3.61 4.79 12.30
C ALA A 29 -4.55 5.99 12.55
N GLU A 30 -4.02 7.12 13.01
CA GLU A 30 -4.77 8.37 13.18
C GLU A 30 -5.28 8.91 11.83
N LEU A 31 -4.43 8.90 10.79
CA LEU A 31 -4.79 9.32 9.44
C LEU A 31 -5.93 8.48 8.88
N LEU A 32 -5.84 7.15 8.98
CA LEU A 32 -6.88 6.23 8.52
C LEU A 32 -8.17 6.36 9.31
N HIS A 33 -8.09 6.62 10.63
CA HIS A 33 -9.26 6.90 11.43
C HIS A 33 -9.94 8.22 11.00
N ALA A 34 -9.16 9.25 10.72
CA ALA A 34 -9.70 10.52 10.20
C ALA A 34 -10.32 10.34 8.80
N MET A 35 -9.72 9.52 7.95
CA MET A 35 -10.25 9.19 6.61
C MET A 35 -11.64 8.55 6.68
N GLN A 36 -11.94 7.75 7.71
CA GLN A 36 -13.28 7.18 7.92
C GLN A 36 -14.37 8.23 8.14
N GLN A 37 -14.01 9.43 8.59
CA GLN A 37 -14.94 10.52 8.83
C GLN A 37 -15.17 11.39 7.59
N GLN A 38 -14.39 11.18 6.51
CA GLN A 38 -14.56 11.91 5.26
C GLN A 38 -15.83 11.43 4.56
N PRO A 39 -16.80 12.30 4.27
CA PRO A 39 -18.00 11.92 3.54
C PRO A 39 -17.67 11.35 2.17
N THR A 40 -18.29 10.22 1.83
CA THR A 40 -18.10 9.52 0.55
C THR A 40 -19.46 9.15 -0.02
N GLU A 41 -19.70 9.51 -1.27
CA GLU A 41 -20.90 9.16 -2.04
C GLU A 41 -20.46 8.61 -3.39
N GLU A 42 -20.54 7.27 -3.54
CA GLU A 42 -20.09 6.58 -4.75
C GLU A 42 -20.85 7.06 -5.98
N CYS A 43 -20.13 7.59 -6.97
CA CYS A 43 -20.72 8.20 -8.17
C CYS A 43 -21.11 7.19 -9.27
N GLY A 44 -20.68 5.93 -9.15
CA GLY A 44 -20.96 4.88 -10.14
C GLY A 44 -20.13 4.97 -11.42
N GLU A 45 -19.08 5.78 -11.45
CA GLU A 45 -18.17 5.87 -12.58
C GLU A 45 -17.52 4.52 -12.87
N GLY A 46 -17.46 4.14 -14.17
CA GLY A 46 -16.83 2.93 -14.66
C GLY A 46 -15.30 2.95 -14.53
N PHE A 47 -14.71 1.84 -14.96
CA PHE A 47 -13.26 1.66 -14.95
C PHE A 47 -12.73 1.56 -16.37
N ALA A 48 -11.50 2.02 -16.57
CA ALA A 48 -10.76 1.84 -17.83
C ALA A 48 -9.48 1.06 -17.61
N SER A 49 -9.10 0.30 -18.62
CA SER A 49 -7.82 -0.44 -18.65
C SER A 49 -6.67 0.56 -18.83
N ILE A 50 -5.75 0.57 -17.88
CA ILE A 50 -4.51 1.36 -17.99
C ILE A 50 -3.68 0.84 -19.17
N ALA A 51 -3.59 -0.49 -19.33
CA ALA A 51 -2.80 -1.12 -20.38
C ALA A 51 -3.33 -0.76 -21.79
N ASP A 52 -4.66 -0.80 -21.98
CA ASP A 52 -5.26 -0.43 -23.29
C ASP A 52 -5.08 1.06 -23.58
N ALA A 53 -5.19 1.91 -22.55
CA ALA A 53 -4.97 3.35 -22.71
C ALA A 53 -3.51 3.67 -23.08
N VAL A 54 -2.55 3.00 -22.45
CA VAL A 54 -1.12 3.10 -22.81
C VAL A 54 -0.88 2.61 -24.23
N ALA A 55 -1.44 1.45 -24.63
CA ALA A 55 -1.30 0.90 -25.96
C ALA A 55 -1.90 1.80 -27.06
N ALA A 56 -2.88 2.63 -26.72
CA ALA A 56 -3.51 3.60 -27.62
C ALA A 56 -2.81 4.98 -27.61
N SER A 57 -1.73 5.16 -26.90
CA SER A 57 -0.97 6.40 -26.74
C SER A 57 0.48 6.26 -27.18
N ASP A 58 1.22 7.37 -27.21
CA ASP A 58 2.68 7.38 -27.43
C ASP A 58 3.48 7.27 -26.11
N VAL A 59 2.82 6.97 -24.99
CA VAL A 59 3.42 6.89 -23.67
C VAL A 59 3.96 5.49 -23.42
N GLU A 60 5.20 5.40 -22.95
CA GLU A 60 5.80 4.13 -22.54
C GLU A 60 5.60 3.94 -21.03
N MET A 61 4.88 2.89 -20.66
CA MET A 61 4.75 2.39 -19.29
C MET A 61 4.94 0.89 -19.23
N TRP A 62 5.41 0.41 -18.10
CA TRP A 62 5.53 -1.02 -17.85
C TRP A 62 4.45 -1.47 -16.86
N PHE A 63 4.23 -2.77 -16.82
CA PHE A 63 3.28 -3.41 -15.92
C PHE A 63 3.96 -4.56 -15.19
N SER A 64 3.57 -4.77 -13.94
CA SER A 64 4.09 -5.89 -13.16
C SER A 64 3.60 -7.22 -13.74
N ASP A 65 4.51 -8.15 -13.90
CA ASP A 65 4.24 -9.54 -14.28
C ASP A 65 4.10 -10.47 -13.07
N SER A 66 4.41 -9.95 -11.87
CA SER A 66 4.30 -10.69 -10.62
C SER A 66 2.85 -10.71 -10.11
N LYS A 67 2.48 -11.79 -9.44
CA LYS A 67 1.19 -11.90 -8.76
C LYS A 67 1.20 -11.23 -7.39
N ILE A 68 0.04 -10.76 -6.92
CA ILE A 68 -0.12 -10.26 -5.57
C ILE A 68 -0.06 -11.46 -4.61
N ALA A 69 0.77 -11.36 -3.58
CA ALA A 69 0.95 -12.41 -2.57
C ALA A 69 1.17 -13.83 -3.16
N GLY A 70 1.74 -13.91 -4.38
CA GLY A 70 2.19 -15.11 -5.04
C GLY A 70 1.15 -15.81 -5.94
N ASP A 71 -0.14 -15.50 -5.84
CA ASP A 71 -1.19 -16.23 -6.59
C ASP A 71 -2.34 -15.38 -7.13
N LEU A 72 -2.54 -14.15 -6.64
CA LEU A 72 -3.61 -13.27 -7.13
C LEU A 72 -3.17 -12.49 -8.35
N ASP A 73 -3.95 -12.55 -9.42
CA ASP A 73 -3.70 -11.76 -10.64
C ASP A 73 -3.95 -10.27 -10.38
N ARG A 74 -3.14 -9.40 -11.01
CA ARG A 74 -3.29 -7.95 -10.91
C ARG A 74 -4.33 -7.45 -11.89
N ILE A 75 -5.07 -6.42 -11.48
CA ILE A 75 -6.12 -5.78 -12.29
C ILE A 75 -5.68 -4.34 -12.56
N PHE A 76 -5.05 -4.10 -13.71
CA PHE A 76 -4.56 -2.79 -14.13
C PHE A 76 -5.67 -1.90 -14.68
N TYR A 77 -6.65 -1.61 -13.83
CA TYR A 77 -7.79 -0.74 -14.09
C TYR A 77 -7.90 0.32 -13.02
N ILE A 78 -8.35 1.52 -13.41
CA ILE A 78 -8.69 2.64 -12.50
C ILE A 78 -9.97 3.31 -13.01
N ARG A 79 -10.52 4.26 -12.24
CA ARG A 79 -11.64 5.09 -12.68
C ARG A 79 -11.31 5.76 -14.00
N GLU A 80 -12.29 5.81 -14.94
CA GLU A 80 -12.08 6.28 -16.31
C GLU A 80 -11.51 7.69 -16.39
N THR A 81 -12.02 8.60 -15.56
CA THR A 81 -11.58 10.00 -15.54
C THR A 81 -10.15 10.21 -15.02
N LEU A 82 -9.53 9.20 -14.41
CA LEU A 82 -8.14 9.27 -13.92
C LEU A 82 -7.11 8.88 -15.00
N ILE A 83 -7.54 8.23 -16.08
CA ILE A 83 -6.66 7.76 -17.16
C ILE A 83 -5.86 8.90 -17.81
N PRO A 84 -6.48 10.05 -18.21
CA PRO A 84 -5.72 11.12 -18.84
C PRO A 84 -4.58 11.66 -17.99
N ASP A 85 -4.80 11.80 -16.68
CA ASP A 85 -3.79 12.27 -15.74
C ASP A 85 -2.66 11.26 -15.59
N LEU A 86 -2.99 9.96 -15.51
CA LEU A 86 -1.99 8.90 -15.41
C LEU A 86 -1.12 8.82 -16.67
N LEU A 87 -1.71 8.98 -17.87
CA LEU A 87 -0.96 9.08 -19.12
C LEU A 87 -0.06 10.31 -19.15
N ALA A 88 -0.53 11.46 -18.65
CA ALA A 88 0.27 12.67 -18.57
C ALA A 88 1.48 12.48 -17.65
N ILE A 89 1.32 11.82 -16.48
CA ILE A 89 2.43 11.43 -15.61
C ILE A 89 3.45 10.57 -16.36
N GLY A 90 2.99 9.56 -17.09
CA GLY A 90 3.85 8.69 -17.88
C GLY A 90 4.63 9.47 -18.95
N ALA A 91 3.99 10.41 -19.63
CA ALA A 91 4.61 11.27 -20.64
C ALA A 91 5.71 12.16 -20.01
N ASP A 92 5.46 12.77 -18.85
CA ASP A 92 6.42 13.58 -18.13
C ASP A 92 7.62 12.75 -17.67
N MET A 93 7.37 11.53 -17.16
CA MET A 93 8.45 10.59 -16.79
C MET A 93 9.27 10.18 -18.02
N ASN A 94 8.61 9.88 -19.16
CA ASN A 94 9.31 9.56 -20.41
C ASN A 94 10.19 10.71 -20.89
N ALA A 95 9.72 11.96 -20.80
CA ALA A 95 10.50 13.15 -21.14
C ALA A 95 11.75 13.31 -20.25
N ARG A 96 11.70 12.83 -19.00
CA ARG A 96 12.85 12.79 -18.07
C ARG A 96 13.79 11.60 -18.32
N GLY A 97 13.45 10.68 -19.21
CA GLY A 97 14.20 9.43 -19.42
C GLY A 97 13.85 8.34 -18.41
N TRP A 98 12.67 8.42 -17.81
CA TRP A 98 12.12 7.45 -16.88
C TRP A 98 10.94 6.69 -17.47
N ILE A 99 10.72 5.47 -17.00
CA ILE A 99 9.55 4.66 -17.31
C ILE A 99 8.78 4.41 -16.03
N LEU A 100 7.51 4.82 -16.01
CA LEU A 100 6.58 4.48 -14.96
C LEU A 100 6.15 3.02 -15.12
N LYS A 101 6.33 2.22 -14.08
CA LYS A 101 5.79 0.86 -14.01
C LYS A 101 4.61 0.83 -13.05
N ILE A 102 3.47 0.38 -13.53
CA ILE A 102 2.29 0.11 -12.69
C ILE A 102 2.50 -1.25 -12.02
N GLU A 103 2.67 -1.22 -10.71
CA GLU A 103 2.80 -2.42 -9.90
C GLU A 103 1.44 -2.99 -9.54
N ASP A 104 0.43 -2.13 -9.25
CA ASP A 104 -0.93 -2.54 -8.93
C ASP A 104 -1.95 -1.45 -9.27
N GLY A 105 -3.21 -1.87 -9.46
CA GLY A 105 -4.36 -1.01 -9.72
C GLY A 105 -5.56 -1.40 -8.86
N TYR A 106 -6.71 -1.66 -9.49
CA TYR A 106 -7.92 -2.08 -8.78
C TYR A 106 -7.76 -3.44 -8.09
N ARG A 107 -8.28 -3.54 -6.87
CA ARG A 107 -8.41 -4.81 -6.13
C ARG A 107 -9.87 -5.09 -5.80
N THR A 108 -10.34 -6.30 -6.08
CA THR A 108 -11.66 -6.73 -5.61
C THR A 108 -11.67 -6.87 -4.08
N LYS A 109 -12.87 -6.85 -3.48
CA LYS A 109 -13.04 -7.13 -2.04
C LYS A 109 -12.41 -8.47 -1.64
N GLN A 110 -12.57 -9.48 -2.50
CA GLN A 110 -11.99 -10.80 -2.25
C GLN A 110 -10.45 -10.72 -2.23
N MET A 111 -9.83 -10.09 -3.24
CA MET A 111 -8.37 -9.93 -3.30
C MET A 111 -7.84 -9.22 -2.06
N GLN A 112 -8.46 -8.09 -1.68
CA GLN A 112 -8.04 -7.33 -0.51
C GLN A 112 -8.18 -8.15 0.78
N THR A 113 -9.26 -8.93 0.91
CA THR A 113 -9.49 -9.82 2.05
C THR A 113 -8.44 -10.93 2.12
N GLU A 114 -8.18 -11.59 1.00
CA GLU A 114 -7.21 -12.69 0.92
C GLU A 114 -5.78 -12.19 1.16
N LEU A 115 -5.41 -11.02 0.62
CA LEU A 115 -4.08 -10.42 0.81
C LEU A 115 -3.74 -10.30 2.29
N GLY A 116 -4.63 -9.73 3.11
CA GLY A 116 -4.42 -9.56 4.54
C GLY A 116 -4.34 -10.87 5.35
N ARG A 117 -4.73 -11.99 4.75
CA ARG A 117 -4.74 -13.32 5.39
C ARG A 117 -3.64 -14.25 4.90
N LYS A 118 -2.96 -13.90 3.80
CA LYS A 118 -1.87 -14.72 3.26
C LYS A 118 -0.72 -14.84 4.26
N PRO A 119 -0.23 -16.06 4.53
CA PRO A 119 0.88 -16.27 5.46
C PRO A 119 2.09 -15.38 5.15
N ALA A 120 2.46 -15.23 3.86
CA ALA A 120 3.59 -14.39 3.46
C ALA A 120 3.44 -12.92 3.89
N VAL A 121 2.22 -12.38 3.87
CA VAL A 121 1.91 -11.00 4.28
C VAL A 121 1.71 -10.92 5.79
N PHE A 122 0.88 -11.80 6.34
CA PHE A 122 0.55 -11.77 7.76
C PHE A 122 1.77 -12.05 8.65
N ASP A 123 2.63 -13.00 8.27
CA ASP A 123 3.87 -13.30 8.98
C ASP A 123 4.85 -12.11 8.96
N THR A 124 4.86 -11.32 7.86
CA THR A 124 5.64 -10.08 7.79
C THR A 124 5.12 -9.04 8.79
N ILE A 125 3.80 -8.87 8.90
CA ILE A 125 3.18 -7.97 9.89
C ILE A 125 3.54 -8.43 11.32
N VAL A 126 3.43 -9.71 11.60
CA VAL A 126 3.78 -10.27 12.94
C VAL A 126 5.26 -10.06 13.26
N ARG A 127 6.17 -10.28 12.29
CA ARG A 127 7.61 -10.00 12.48
C ARG A 127 7.88 -8.51 12.73
N SER A 128 7.22 -7.63 12.01
CA SER A 128 7.36 -6.17 12.19
C SER A 128 6.90 -5.76 13.60
N CYS A 129 5.76 -6.29 14.07
CA CYS A 129 5.29 -6.04 15.43
C CYS A 129 6.22 -6.63 16.50
N TRP A 130 6.74 -7.83 16.28
CA TRP A 130 7.73 -8.44 17.16
C TRP A 130 8.98 -7.58 17.27
N TRP A 131 9.51 -7.13 16.14
CA TRP A 131 10.66 -6.23 16.08
C TRP A 131 10.35 -4.87 16.76
N GLU A 132 9.17 -4.29 16.50
CA GLU A 132 8.69 -3.05 17.14
C GLU A 132 8.71 -3.15 18.66
N LEU A 133 8.35 -4.31 19.22
CA LEU A 133 8.32 -4.57 20.65
C LEU A 133 9.69 -5.04 21.24
N GLY A 134 10.77 -4.99 20.44
CA GLY A 134 12.09 -5.41 20.92
C GLY A 134 12.24 -6.91 21.14
N GLY A 135 11.38 -7.73 20.51
CA GLY A 135 11.43 -9.19 20.62
C GLY A 135 10.36 -9.78 21.53
N GLU A 136 9.40 -8.98 21.97
CA GLU A 136 8.26 -9.46 22.76
C GLU A 136 7.08 -9.85 21.86
N PRO A 137 6.26 -10.85 22.26
CA PRO A 137 5.09 -11.27 21.50
C PRO A 137 4.07 -10.13 21.35
N PRO A 138 3.59 -9.85 20.12
CA PRO A 138 2.61 -8.81 19.91
C PRO A 138 1.22 -9.23 20.42
N SER A 139 0.48 -8.27 20.99
CA SER A 139 -0.92 -8.46 21.34
C SER A 139 -1.80 -8.50 20.09
N LEU A 140 -2.97 -9.13 20.17
CA LEU A 140 -3.97 -9.12 19.10
C LEU A 140 -4.37 -7.68 18.72
N GLU A 141 -4.45 -6.77 19.70
CA GLU A 141 -4.81 -5.36 19.45
C GLU A 141 -3.74 -4.65 18.61
N LEU A 142 -2.45 -4.88 18.89
CA LEU A 142 -1.35 -4.35 18.10
C LEU A 142 -1.41 -4.89 16.67
N ILE A 143 -1.59 -6.20 16.50
CA ILE A 143 -1.73 -6.83 15.17
C ILE A 143 -2.89 -6.24 14.38
N ARG A 144 -4.07 -6.07 14.98
CA ARG A 144 -5.23 -5.44 14.34
C ARG A 144 -4.89 -4.02 13.85
N ARG A 145 -4.24 -3.23 14.70
CA ARG A 145 -3.87 -1.86 14.40
C ARG A 145 -2.84 -1.78 13.28
N ARG A 146 -1.79 -2.62 13.31
CA ARG A 146 -0.75 -2.66 12.27
C ARG A 146 -1.27 -3.24 10.94
N SER A 147 -2.10 -4.28 10.98
CA SER A 147 -2.77 -4.80 9.78
C SER A 147 -3.65 -3.74 9.10
N THR A 148 -4.32 -2.88 9.87
CA THR A 148 -5.09 -1.78 9.29
C THR A 148 -4.20 -0.79 8.55
N CYS A 149 -3.04 -0.45 9.11
CA CYS A 149 -2.09 0.49 8.49
C CYS A 149 -1.36 -0.09 7.26
N LEU A 150 -1.03 -1.38 7.30
CA LEU A 150 -0.14 -2.01 6.31
C LEU A 150 -0.89 -2.72 5.16
N VAL A 151 -2.14 -3.15 5.39
CA VAL A 151 -2.92 -3.91 4.40
C VAL A 151 -4.40 -3.51 4.36
N ALA A 152 -4.77 -2.35 4.88
CA ALA A 152 -6.12 -1.79 4.83
C ALA A 152 -7.21 -2.81 5.21
N ASN A 153 -7.25 -3.25 6.49
CA ASN A 153 -8.19 -4.26 6.97
C ASN A 153 -9.67 -3.80 6.98
N PHE A 154 -9.96 -2.57 6.60
CA PHE A 154 -11.33 -2.07 6.40
C PHE A 154 -11.51 -1.64 4.95
N PRO A 155 -12.70 -1.90 4.34
CA PRO A 155 -12.93 -1.56 2.94
C PRO A 155 -12.68 -0.09 2.60
N ASN A 156 -13.10 0.82 3.49
CA ASN A 156 -12.96 2.27 3.31
C ASN A 156 -11.55 2.82 3.57
N HIS A 157 -10.58 1.96 3.95
CA HIS A 157 -9.15 2.31 4.00
C HIS A 157 -8.42 1.87 2.72
N GLY A 158 -9.00 0.93 1.97
CA GLY A 158 -8.39 0.34 0.78
C GLY A 158 -8.68 1.15 -0.48
N THR A 159 -7.86 2.17 -0.79
CA THR A 159 -8.05 3.03 -1.97
C THR A 159 -7.98 2.27 -3.30
N HIS A 160 -7.32 1.10 -3.33
CA HIS A 160 -7.35 0.18 -4.47
C HIS A 160 -8.75 -0.42 -4.72
N THR A 161 -9.54 -0.68 -3.69
CA THR A 161 -10.92 -1.17 -3.84
C THR A 161 -11.89 -0.10 -4.32
N MET A 162 -11.46 1.15 -4.31
CA MET A 162 -12.18 2.31 -4.85
C MET A 162 -11.87 2.55 -6.34
N GLY A 163 -10.81 1.90 -6.87
CA GLY A 163 -10.29 2.16 -8.21
C GLY A 163 -9.64 3.53 -8.36
N ALA A 164 -9.20 4.11 -7.27
CA ALA A 164 -8.68 5.47 -7.18
C ALA A 164 -7.17 5.52 -6.91
N ALA A 165 -6.50 4.37 -6.81
CA ALA A 165 -5.10 4.26 -6.46
C ALA A 165 -4.31 3.39 -7.44
N VAL A 166 -3.02 3.70 -7.53
CA VAL A 166 -2.00 2.90 -8.20
C VAL A 166 -0.77 2.76 -7.31
N ASP A 167 -0.19 1.57 -7.31
CA ASP A 167 1.17 1.36 -6.81
C ASP A 167 2.14 1.42 -7.98
N VAL A 168 3.27 2.09 -7.79
CA VAL A 168 4.21 2.32 -8.89
C VAL A 168 5.66 2.02 -8.51
N SER A 169 6.44 1.64 -9.53
CA SER A 169 7.90 1.70 -9.55
C SER A 169 8.35 2.56 -10.73
N VAL A 170 9.59 3.01 -10.71
CA VAL A 170 10.15 3.85 -11.78
C VAL A 170 11.49 3.25 -12.21
N PHE A 171 11.73 3.24 -13.51
CA PHE A 171 12.93 2.65 -14.11
C PHE A 171 13.63 3.67 -15.03
N LEU A 172 14.93 3.58 -15.15
CA LEU A 172 15.69 4.31 -16.17
C LEU A 172 15.37 3.72 -17.54
N ARG A 173 15.05 4.58 -18.52
CA ARG A 173 14.70 4.16 -19.87
C ARG A 173 15.89 3.55 -20.63
N ASP A 174 17.12 4.02 -20.30
CA ASP A 174 18.33 3.68 -21.03
C ASP A 174 18.75 2.22 -20.83
N ASP A 175 18.64 1.72 -19.59
CA ASP A 175 19.17 0.39 -19.21
C ASP A 175 18.19 -0.46 -18.42
N GLY A 176 17.00 0.05 -18.11
CA GLY A 176 15.97 -0.67 -17.34
C GLY A 176 16.31 -0.84 -15.86
N THR A 177 17.26 -0.07 -15.32
CA THR A 177 17.58 -0.09 -13.89
C THR A 177 16.49 0.60 -13.09
N GLU A 178 16.05 0.00 -11.98
CA GLU A 178 15.07 0.64 -11.10
C GLU A 178 15.67 1.89 -10.41
N VAL A 179 14.95 3.00 -10.48
CA VAL A 179 15.27 4.22 -9.75
C VAL A 179 15.11 3.95 -8.26
N SER A 180 16.23 3.86 -7.56
CA SER A 180 16.27 3.44 -6.16
C SER A 180 15.48 4.39 -5.25
N ARG A 181 14.53 3.84 -4.51
CA ARG A 181 13.76 4.54 -3.47
C ARG A 181 14.13 4.03 -2.08
N GLY A 182 15.28 3.35 -1.95
CA GLY A 182 15.82 2.82 -0.70
C GLY A 182 15.52 1.36 -0.46
N LYS A 183 14.37 0.88 -0.94
CA LYS A 183 13.91 -0.51 -0.88
C LYS A 183 13.04 -0.85 -2.08
N PRO A 184 12.87 -2.15 -2.40
CA PRO A 184 11.96 -2.58 -3.44
C PRO A 184 10.50 -2.36 -3.05
N TYR A 185 9.61 -2.43 -4.02
CA TYR A 185 8.17 -2.45 -3.84
C TYR A 185 7.74 -3.54 -2.83
N LEU A 186 6.74 -3.26 -2.00
CA LEU A 186 6.20 -4.08 -0.91
C LEU A 186 7.14 -4.29 0.30
N GLU A 187 8.17 -3.50 0.46
CA GLU A 187 8.90 -3.46 1.72
C GLU A 187 7.97 -3.03 2.85
N MET A 188 7.98 -3.72 3.99
CA MET A 188 7.20 -3.39 5.19
C MET A 188 8.11 -3.21 6.40
N SER A 189 8.83 -2.09 6.43
CA SER A 189 9.76 -1.74 7.50
C SER A 189 9.81 -0.24 7.74
N GLU A 190 10.63 0.20 8.67
CA GLU A 190 10.91 1.61 8.97
C GLU A 190 11.49 2.38 7.75
N LEU A 191 11.84 1.68 6.68
CA LEU A 191 12.31 2.27 5.42
C LEU A 191 11.17 2.56 4.44
N THR A 192 9.96 2.06 4.72
CA THR A 192 8.79 2.22 3.83
C THR A 192 8.20 3.62 3.84
N PRO A 193 8.04 4.31 4.99
CA PRO A 193 7.46 5.64 5.01
C PRO A 193 8.20 6.62 4.10
N MET A 194 7.44 7.53 3.44
CA MET A 194 7.97 8.50 2.50
C MET A 194 9.12 9.34 3.07
N ASP A 195 9.01 9.71 4.32
CA ASP A 195 9.95 10.58 5.04
C ASP A 195 10.97 9.80 5.91
N SER A 196 11.15 8.50 5.66
CA SER A 196 12.07 7.69 6.45
C SER A 196 13.49 8.29 6.47
N PRO A 197 14.04 8.63 7.65
CA PRO A 197 15.39 9.20 7.76
C PRO A 197 16.50 8.15 7.57
N PHE A 198 16.12 6.88 7.42
CA PHE A 198 17.05 5.75 7.34
C PHE A 198 17.34 5.30 5.90
N VAL A 199 16.76 5.94 4.91
CA VAL A 199 17.13 5.75 3.50
C VAL A 199 18.27 6.69 3.10
N ARG A 200 19.02 6.33 2.05
CA ARG A 200 20.10 7.18 1.54
C ARG A 200 19.52 8.47 0.93
N THR A 201 20.30 9.54 0.98
CA THR A 201 19.90 10.85 0.43
C THR A 201 19.45 10.78 -1.02
N GLU A 202 20.12 9.99 -1.86
CA GLU A 202 19.74 9.76 -3.25
C GLU A 202 18.33 9.15 -3.36
N ALA A 203 18.06 8.11 -2.57
CA ALA A 203 16.75 7.46 -2.56
C ALA A 203 15.64 8.40 -2.07
N GLN A 204 15.94 9.24 -1.07
CA GLN A 204 15.02 10.27 -0.61
C GLN A 204 14.73 11.30 -1.70
N GLN A 205 15.75 11.74 -2.43
CA GLN A 205 15.58 12.67 -3.55
C GLN A 205 14.73 12.05 -4.67
N ASN A 206 14.97 10.77 -4.99
CA ASN A 206 14.18 10.05 -5.98
C ASN A 206 12.70 9.95 -5.57
N ARG A 207 12.40 9.70 -4.28
CA ARG A 207 11.03 9.74 -3.77
C ARG A 207 10.38 11.09 -3.98
N ILE A 208 11.08 12.17 -3.64
CA ILE A 208 10.61 13.56 -3.81
C ILE A 208 10.34 13.86 -5.29
N ASP A 209 11.26 13.51 -6.18
CA ASP A 209 11.15 13.77 -7.61
C ASP A 209 9.95 13.04 -8.22
N ILE A 210 9.80 11.73 -7.91
CA ILE A 210 8.67 10.92 -8.38
C ILE A 210 7.35 11.49 -7.84
N THR A 211 7.29 11.78 -6.55
CA THR A 211 6.08 12.34 -5.92
C THR A 211 5.71 13.68 -6.53
N THR A 212 6.68 14.55 -6.81
CA THR A 212 6.43 15.84 -7.46
C THR A 212 5.76 15.67 -8.82
N MET A 213 6.19 14.68 -9.61
CA MET A 213 5.59 14.39 -10.92
C MET A 213 4.19 13.80 -10.78
N MET A 214 3.97 12.88 -9.84
CA MET A 214 2.64 12.31 -9.56
C MET A 214 1.65 13.38 -9.11
N GLU A 215 2.06 14.23 -8.16
CA GLU A 215 1.22 15.28 -7.57
C GLU A 215 0.94 16.44 -8.53
N ALA A 216 1.82 16.72 -9.49
CA ALA A 216 1.56 17.70 -10.55
C ALA A 216 0.28 17.38 -11.36
N HIS A 217 -0.11 16.11 -11.41
CA HIS A 217 -1.35 15.62 -12.04
C HIS A 217 -2.42 15.19 -11.03
N GLY A 218 -2.23 15.52 -9.75
CA GLY A 218 -3.20 15.32 -8.68
C GLY A 218 -3.21 13.93 -8.06
N PHE A 219 -2.28 13.04 -8.38
CA PHE A 219 -2.11 11.78 -7.67
C PHE A 219 -1.26 12.02 -6.41
N LEU A 220 -1.90 12.08 -5.25
CA LEU A 220 -1.24 12.33 -3.96
C LEU A 220 -0.60 11.04 -3.44
N HIS A 221 0.56 11.19 -2.81
CA HIS A 221 1.21 10.06 -2.13
C HIS A 221 0.52 9.71 -0.82
N TYR A 222 0.52 8.43 -0.47
CA TYR A 222 0.23 7.98 0.89
C TYR A 222 1.52 8.07 1.75
N PRO A 223 1.53 8.77 2.89
CA PRO A 223 2.75 8.95 3.68
C PRO A 223 3.38 7.66 4.18
N GLY A 224 2.58 6.59 4.31
CA GLY A 224 3.00 5.29 4.81
C GLY A 224 3.79 4.45 3.80
N GLU A 225 3.68 4.73 2.50
CA GLU A 225 4.19 3.86 1.44
C GLU A 225 4.73 4.68 0.26
N PHE A 226 6.02 4.56 -0.04
CA PHE A 226 6.69 5.32 -1.11
C PHE A 226 6.27 4.91 -2.54
N TRP A 227 5.42 3.93 -2.69
CA TRP A 227 4.92 3.46 -3.99
C TRP A 227 3.45 3.81 -4.24
N HIS A 228 2.69 4.16 -3.20
CA HIS A 228 1.24 4.29 -3.26
C HIS A 228 0.79 5.73 -3.54
N TYR A 229 -0.01 5.89 -4.61
CA TYR A 229 -0.58 7.17 -5.01
C TYR A 229 -2.06 7.04 -5.32
N ASN A 230 -2.86 8.02 -4.90
CA ASN A 230 -4.31 8.01 -5.05
C ASN A 230 -4.86 9.38 -5.46
N LYS A 231 -6.05 9.39 -6.10
CA LYS A 231 -6.72 10.62 -6.53
C LYS A 231 -8.24 10.50 -6.45
N GLY A 232 -8.91 11.50 -5.83
CA GLY A 232 -10.36 11.63 -5.82
C GLY A 232 -11.09 10.75 -4.80
N ASP A 233 -10.40 9.98 -3.98
CA ASP A 233 -10.94 9.18 -2.88
C ASP A 233 -11.03 9.97 -1.56
N ALA A 234 -11.45 9.32 -0.49
CA ALA A 234 -11.60 9.93 0.82
C ALA A 234 -10.28 10.51 1.36
N LEU A 235 -9.14 9.81 1.16
CA LEU A 235 -7.83 10.29 1.57
C LEU A 235 -7.45 11.58 0.81
N TYR A 236 -7.66 11.60 -0.50
CA TYR A 236 -7.41 12.77 -1.33
C TYR A 236 -8.18 14.00 -0.84
N HIS A 237 -9.50 13.88 -0.63
CA HIS A 237 -10.33 15.02 -0.21
C HIS A 237 -10.03 15.50 1.20
N MET A 238 -9.66 14.58 2.09
CA MET A 238 -9.25 14.91 3.45
C MET A 238 -7.90 15.67 3.46
N VAL A 239 -6.89 15.16 2.76
CA VAL A 239 -5.53 15.74 2.73
C VAL A 239 -5.54 17.10 2.03
N THR A 240 -6.24 17.24 0.91
CA THR A 240 -6.37 18.52 0.20
C THR A 240 -7.29 19.51 0.90
N LYS A 241 -8.00 19.10 1.95
CA LYS A 241 -9.00 19.92 2.64
C LYS A 241 -9.99 20.55 1.66
N SER A 242 -10.40 19.79 0.66
CA SER A 242 -11.27 20.28 -0.42
C SER A 242 -12.65 20.75 0.05
N GLY A 243 -13.11 20.25 1.19
CA GLY A 243 -14.48 20.46 1.69
C GLY A 243 -15.55 19.73 0.85
N GLN A 244 -15.14 18.87 -0.07
CA GLN A 244 -16.04 18.14 -0.96
C GLN A 244 -16.27 16.71 -0.46
N VAL A 245 -17.42 16.14 -0.84
CA VAL A 245 -17.71 14.71 -0.69
C VAL A 245 -16.83 13.93 -1.68
N SER A 246 -16.23 12.84 -1.22
CA SER A 246 -15.46 11.95 -2.10
C SER A 246 -16.39 11.23 -3.08
N PRO A 247 -16.16 11.30 -4.41
CA PRO A 247 -16.96 10.57 -5.38
C PRO A 247 -16.63 9.09 -5.49
N TYR A 248 -15.51 8.64 -4.90
CA TYR A 248 -15.04 7.26 -5.02
C TYR A 248 -15.06 6.56 -3.67
N GLY A 249 -15.95 5.59 -3.55
CA GLY A 249 -16.03 4.63 -2.44
C GLY A 249 -15.55 3.22 -2.86
N PRO A 250 -15.44 2.27 -1.91
CA PRO A 250 -15.14 0.88 -2.23
C PRO A 250 -16.28 0.21 -2.97
N VAL A 251 -15.97 -0.51 -4.06
CA VAL A 251 -16.96 -1.02 -5.00
C VAL A 251 -16.70 -2.44 -5.47
N HIS A 252 -17.80 -3.13 -5.78
CA HIS A 252 -17.81 -4.25 -6.69
C HIS A 252 -17.85 -3.72 -8.13
N TRP A 253 -16.96 -4.17 -8.96
CA TRP A 253 -16.92 -3.85 -10.38
C TRP A 253 -17.02 -5.11 -11.22
N ASP A 254 -17.94 -5.09 -12.17
CA ASP A 254 -18.09 -6.15 -13.17
C ASP A 254 -17.39 -5.72 -14.46
N GLN A 255 -16.25 -6.34 -14.76
CA GLN A 255 -15.44 -6.02 -15.93
C GLN A 255 -16.19 -6.22 -17.26
N ALA A 256 -17.11 -7.19 -17.34
CA ALA A 256 -17.81 -7.50 -18.59
C ALA A 256 -18.85 -6.43 -18.97
N THR A 257 -19.48 -5.82 -17.97
CA THR A 257 -20.55 -4.81 -18.16
C THR A 257 -20.11 -3.40 -17.79
N ASN A 258 -18.90 -3.26 -17.24
CA ASN A 258 -18.38 -2.03 -16.63
C ASN A 258 -19.29 -1.46 -15.51
N LYS A 259 -20.13 -2.29 -14.90
CA LYS A 259 -21.04 -1.87 -13.85
C LYS A 259 -20.31 -1.78 -12.51
N VAL A 260 -20.55 -0.67 -11.83
CA VAL A 260 -20.02 -0.37 -10.50
C VAL A 260 -21.15 -0.41 -9.47
N VAL A 261 -20.91 -1.06 -8.33
CA VAL A 261 -21.86 -1.15 -7.20
C VAL A 261 -21.10 -0.93 -5.91
N ALA A 262 -21.48 0.07 -5.12
CA ALA A 262 -20.89 0.32 -3.81
C ALA A 262 -20.99 -0.91 -2.89
N TYR A 263 -20.03 -1.08 -1.96
CA TYR A 263 -20.16 -2.10 -0.94
C TYR A 263 -21.32 -1.77 0.02
N ASP A 264 -22.09 -2.79 0.41
CA ASP A 264 -23.22 -2.63 1.30
C ASP A 264 -22.82 -2.18 2.72
N ASP A 265 -21.68 -2.67 3.21
CA ASP A 265 -21.13 -2.33 4.53
C ASP A 265 -19.61 -2.18 4.47
N VAL A 266 -19.14 -1.02 4.84
CA VAL A 266 -17.72 -0.66 4.90
C VAL A 266 -17.19 -0.53 6.33
N SER A 267 -18.06 -0.70 7.34
CA SER A 267 -17.72 -0.54 8.76
C SER A 267 -17.10 -1.80 9.36
N LEU A 268 -17.31 -2.95 8.74
CA LEU A 268 -16.80 -4.23 9.22
C LEU A 268 -15.39 -4.51 8.68
N PRO A 269 -14.50 -5.03 9.55
CA PRO A 269 -13.15 -5.40 9.12
C PRO A 269 -13.20 -6.59 8.16
N LEU A 270 -12.33 -6.59 7.15
CA LEU A 270 -12.18 -7.67 6.16
C LEU A 270 -11.72 -8.98 6.82
N THR A 271 -10.90 -8.88 7.85
CA THR A 271 -10.53 -10.00 8.73
C THR A 271 -11.09 -9.73 10.13
N PRO A 272 -12.16 -10.46 10.54
CA PRO A 272 -12.74 -10.32 11.87
C PRO A 272 -11.75 -10.62 12.99
N PRO A 273 -11.94 -10.05 14.21
CA PRO A 273 -11.02 -10.22 15.33
C PRO A 273 -10.73 -11.66 15.71
N GLU A 274 -11.76 -12.52 15.69
CA GLU A 274 -11.64 -13.95 16.04
C GLU A 274 -10.72 -14.67 15.06
N LEU A 275 -10.93 -14.49 13.76
CA LEU A 275 -10.07 -15.07 12.73
C LEU A 275 -8.66 -14.48 12.79
N MET A 276 -8.51 -13.20 13.10
CA MET A 276 -7.19 -12.57 13.24
C MET A 276 -6.42 -13.16 14.42
N GLY A 277 -7.09 -13.53 15.52
CA GLY A 277 -6.50 -14.25 16.64
C GLY A 277 -5.97 -15.63 16.23
N GLU A 278 -6.76 -16.39 15.48
CA GLU A 278 -6.33 -17.70 14.94
C GLU A 278 -5.11 -17.56 14.00
N LEU A 279 -5.12 -16.54 13.13
CA LEU A 279 -3.98 -16.26 12.23
C LEU A 279 -2.73 -15.86 13.00
N LEU A 280 -2.87 -15.10 14.11
CA LEU A 280 -1.75 -14.74 14.98
C LEU A 280 -1.12 -15.94 15.63
N ASP A 281 -1.91 -16.83 16.23
CA ASP A 281 -1.42 -18.07 16.86
C ASP A 281 -0.68 -18.95 15.85
N GLN A 282 -1.24 -19.08 14.66
CA GLN A 282 -0.60 -19.83 13.56
C GLN A 282 0.71 -19.17 13.11
N ALA A 283 0.75 -17.83 12.99
CA ALA A 283 1.95 -17.11 12.59
C ALA A 283 3.05 -17.22 13.64
N LEU A 284 2.73 -17.03 14.93
CA LEU A 284 3.70 -17.19 16.02
C LEU A 284 4.30 -18.59 16.04
N THR A 285 3.48 -19.62 15.77
CA THR A 285 3.95 -21.01 15.66
C THR A 285 4.89 -21.18 14.46
N ARG A 286 4.49 -20.72 13.25
CA ARG A 286 5.33 -20.82 12.03
C ARG A 286 6.66 -20.09 12.17
N LEU A 287 6.67 -18.97 12.87
CA LEU A 287 7.84 -18.12 13.07
C LEU A 287 8.73 -18.53 14.25
N GLY A 288 8.27 -19.48 15.08
CA GLY A 288 8.99 -19.85 16.30
C GLY A 288 9.07 -18.72 17.34
N LEU A 289 8.05 -17.84 17.36
CA LEU A 289 7.99 -16.64 18.20
C LEU A 289 7.03 -16.81 19.39
N GLN A 290 6.76 -18.03 19.80
CA GLN A 290 5.97 -18.28 21.01
C GLN A 290 6.80 -17.94 22.25
N SER A 291 6.19 -17.26 23.23
CA SER A 291 6.80 -17.15 24.55
C SER A 291 6.96 -18.55 25.13
N ASP A 292 8.16 -18.89 25.58
CA ASP A 292 8.35 -20.08 26.42
C ASP A 292 7.42 -19.94 27.63
N SER A 293 6.25 -20.59 27.54
CA SER A 293 5.36 -20.72 28.70
C SER A 293 6.10 -21.55 29.72
N GLN A 294 6.75 -20.90 30.69
CA GLN A 294 7.18 -21.54 31.93
C GLN A 294 6.00 -21.74 32.87
#